data_c826706b68ec0a0ee17d2b112ad02a7d
#
_entry.id   c826706b68ec0a0ee17d2b112ad02a7d
#
_cell.length_a   1.000
_cell.length_b   1.000
_cell.length_c   1.000
_cell.angle_alpha   90.00
_cell.angle_beta   90.00
_cell.angle_gamma   90.00
#
_symmetry.space_group_name_H-M   'P 1'
#
loop_
_entity.id
_entity.type
_entity.pdbx_description
1 polymer ?
#
loop_
_entity_poly.entity_id
_entity_poly.type
_entity_poly.pdbx_seq_one_letter_code
_entity_poly.pdbx_strand_id
1 'polypeptide(L)'
;MIDSLDLVIDTIVAREVLDSRGNPTVEAEVLLEGGAMGRAIVPSGASTGAHEAHELRDGGDRYMGKGVGQAVNHIEERIAPALCGLSALDQAAVDAAMLELDGSDNKSNLGANAILAVAMLTARIALAPRLDLLSLPSSSSIAASTAA
;
A
#
# COMPACT_ATOMS: atom_id res chain seq x y z
N MET A 1 9.60 -25.27 4.45
CA MET A 1 9.74 -24.89 3.03
C MET A 1 8.53 -24.03 2.71
N ILE A 2 8.71 -22.79 2.29
CA ILE A 2 7.60 -21.92 1.89
C ILE A 2 7.17 -22.37 0.50
N ASP A 3 5.92 -22.81 0.34
CA ASP A 3 5.39 -23.15 -0.97
C ASP A 3 5.21 -21.88 -1.80
N SER A 4 5.35 -21.98 -3.13
CA SER A 4 5.11 -20.85 -4.03
C SER A 4 3.67 -20.30 -3.93
N LEU A 5 2.72 -21.14 -3.56
CA LEU A 5 1.33 -20.75 -3.31
C LEU A 5 1.18 -19.89 -2.06
N ASP A 6 2.03 -20.10 -1.04
CA ASP A 6 1.98 -19.31 0.21
C ASP A 6 2.25 -17.81 -0.02
N LEU A 7 2.83 -17.45 -1.16
CA LEU A 7 3.24 -16.09 -1.51
C LEU A 7 2.32 -15.42 -2.53
N VAL A 8 1.18 -16.04 -2.83
CA VAL A 8 0.15 -15.45 -3.70
C VAL A 8 -0.66 -14.42 -2.93
N ILE A 9 -0.96 -13.31 -3.57
CA ILE A 9 -1.79 -12.24 -3.00
C ILE A 9 -3.24 -12.74 -2.94
N ASP A 10 -3.78 -12.85 -1.72
CA ASP A 10 -5.17 -13.21 -1.45
C ASP A 10 -6.06 -11.97 -1.37
N THR A 11 -5.68 -11.00 -0.54
CA THR A 11 -6.48 -9.81 -0.28
C THR A 11 -5.61 -8.57 -0.11
N ILE A 12 -6.06 -7.44 -0.64
CA ILE A 12 -5.50 -6.12 -0.37
C ILE A 12 -6.62 -5.24 0.16
N VAL A 13 -6.39 -4.59 1.29
CA VAL A 13 -7.28 -3.60 1.88
C VAL A 13 -6.54 -2.29 2.09
N ALA A 14 -7.26 -1.18 2.06
CA ALA A 14 -6.67 0.13 2.26
C ALA A 14 -7.51 0.98 3.21
N ARG A 15 -6.88 1.99 3.80
CA ARG A 15 -7.57 2.97 4.62
C ARG A 15 -6.87 4.31 4.60
N GLU A 16 -7.64 5.35 4.90
CA GLU A 16 -7.10 6.66 5.19
C GLU A 16 -6.62 6.69 6.65
N VAL A 17 -5.39 7.13 6.86
CA VAL A 17 -4.79 7.36 8.18
C VAL A 17 -4.19 8.76 8.25
N LEU A 18 -3.85 9.25 9.43
CA LEU A 18 -3.20 10.55 9.58
C LEU A 18 -1.69 10.35 9.74
N ASP A 19 -0.92 11.18 9.04
CA ASP A 19 0.53 11.25 9.22
C ASP A 19 0.89 12.00 10.52
N SER A 20 2.20 12.10 10.83
CA SER A 20 2.69 12.79 12.04
C SER A 20 2.37 14.28 12.09
N ARG A 21 1.96 14.88 10.96
CA ARG A 21 1.54 16.27 10.84
C ARG A 21 0.02 16.44 10.87
N GLY A 22 -0.73 15.33 11.04
CA GLY A 22 -2.18 15.32 11.02
C GLY A 22 -2.79 15.41 9.61
N ASN A 23 -2.03 15.19 8.55
CA ASN A 23 -2.57 15.15 7.20
C ASN A 23 -2.99 13.71 6.83
N PRO A 24 -4.10 13.55 6.09
CA PRO A 24 -4.50 12.26 5.57
C PRO A 24 -3.46 11.65 4.64
N THR A 25 -3.23 10.36 4.78
CA THR A 25 -2.42 9.57 3.87
C THR A 25 -3.00 8.15 3.71
N VAL A 26 -2.49 7.41 2.73
CA VAL A 26 -2.94 6.05 2.43
C VAL A 26 -2.12 5.04 3.21
N GLU A 27 -2.81 4.14 3.90
CA GLU A 27 -2.26 2.89 4.40
C GLU A 27 -2.87 1.73 3.63
N ALA A 28 -2.04 0.77 3.20
CA ALA A 28 -2.50 -0.47 2.60
C ALA A 28 -1.96 -1.68 3.36
N GLU A 29 -2.75 -2.74 3.41
CA GLU A 29 -2.40 -4.05 3.95
C GLU A 29 -2.63 -5.12 2.90
N VAL A 30 -1.75 -6.11 2.83
CA VAL A 30 -1.90 -7.29 1.99
C VAL A 30 -1.88 -8.53 2.86
N LEU A 31 -2.77 -9.46 2.56
CA LEU A 31 -2.76 -10.82 3.07
C LEU A 31 -2.36 -11.75 1.93
N LEU A 32 -1.47 -12.69 2.20
CA LEU A 32 -1.10 -13.76 1.28
C LEU A 32 -1.85 -15.05 1.62
N GLU A 33 -2.01 -15.95 0.65
CA GLU A 33 -2.67 -17.25 0.85
C GLU A 33 -2.02 -18.08 1.97
N GLY A 34 -0.70 -17.96 2.14
CA GLY A 34 0.03 -18.59 3.26
C GLY A 34 -0.17 -17.90 4.62
N GLY A 35 -1.01 -16.89 4.71
CA GLY A 35 -1.32 -16.16 5.95
C GLY A 35 -0.30 -15.08 6.33
N ALA A 36 0.77 -14.87 5.56
CA ALA A 36 1.68 -13.76 5.80
C ALA A 36 1.00 -12.43 5.46
N MET A 37 1.31 -11.40 6.25
CA MET A 37 0.73 -10.07 6.11
C MET A 37 1.81 -9.01 5.94
N GLY A 38 1.54 -8.02 5.10
CA GLY A 38 2.37 -6.83 4.96
C GLY A 38 1.53 -5.56 5.11
N ARG A 39 2.14 -4.48 5.61
CA ARG A 39 1.50 -3.17 5.73
C ARG A 39 2.48 -2.07 5.35
N ALA A 40 1.97 -1.08 4.62
CA ALA A 40 2.72 0.11 4.27
C ALA A 40 1.85 1.36 4.39
N ILE A 41 2.46 2.46 4.85
CA ILE A 41 1.88 3.80 4.87
C ILE A 41 2.69 4.64 3.90
N VAL A 42 2.01 5.37 3.02
CA VAL A 42 2.67 6.24 2.05
C VAL A 42 2.97 7.58 2.68
N PRO A 43 4.24 7.99 2.77
CA PRO A 43 4.56 9.35 3.20
C PRO A 43 4.08 10.35 2.14
N SER A 44 3.40 11.41 2.57
CA SER A 44 3.06 12.53 1.69
C SER A 44 4.32 13.31 1.29
N GLY A 45 4.43 13.64 0.00
CA GLY A 45 5.50 14.48 -0.52
C GLY A 45 5.47 15.90 0.09
N ALA A 46 6.64 16.49 0.33
CA ALA A 46 6.76 17.84 0.85
C ALA A 46 6.82 18.91 -0.25
N SER A 47 7.13 18.51 -1.47
CA SER A 47 7.24 19.38 -2.66
C SER A 47 6.55 18.72 -3.85
N THR A 48 6.12 19.52 -4.82
CA THR A 48 5.56 19.06 -6.09
C THR A 48 6.43 19.58 -7.23
N GLY A 49 6.92 18.65 -8.06
CA GLY A 49 7.67 18.97 -9.28
C GLY A 49 6.81 18.76 -10.53
N ALA A 50 7.13 19.48 -11.61
CA ALA A 50 6.38 19.38 -12.88
C ALA A 50 6.43 17.97 -13.53
N HIS A 51 7.38 17.14 -13.13
CA HIS A 51 7.58 15.78 -13.64
C HIS A 51 7.31 14.68 -12.60
N GLU A 52 6.77 15.05 -11.43
CA GLU A 52 6.42 14.08 -10.39
C GLU A 52 5.10 13.36 -10.74
N ALA A 53 4.99 12.12 -10.26
CA ALA A 53 3.74 11.40 -10.34
C ALA A 53 2.66 12.07 -9.49
N HIS A 54 1.42 12.03 -9.95
CA HIS A 54 0.30 12.74 -9.34
C HIS A 54 -0.19 12.06 -8.06
N GLU A 55 -0.02 12.73 -6.93
CA GLU A 55 -0.66 12.33 -5.67
C GLU A 55 -2.15 12.68 -5.73
N LEU A 56 -3.01 11.67 -5.65
CA LEU A 56 -4.46 11.88 -5.73
C LEU A 56 -5.00 12.37 -4.38
N ARG A 57 -5.65 13.54 -4.42
CA ARG A 57 -6.35 14.16 -3.29
C ARG A 57 -7.80 14.40 -3.64
N ASP A 58 -8.69 14.21 -2.65
CA ASP A 58 -10.15 14.27 -2.88
C ASP A 58 -10.65 15.69 -3.23
N GLY A 59 -9.94 16.73 -2.78
CA GLY A 59 -10.46 18.08 -2.84
C GLY A 59 -11.59 18.31 -1.83
N GLY A 60 -12.39 19.35 -2.06
CA GLY A 60 -13.52 19.69 -1.19
C GLY A 60 -13.13 20.17 0.20
N ASP A 61 -14.06 20.08 1.17
CA ASP A 61 -13.90 20.66 2.50
C ASP A 61 -13.22 19.72 3.51
N ARG A 62 -13.34 18.40 3.30
CA ARG A 62 -12.78 17.40 4.22
C ARG A 62 -11.26 17.49 4.22
N TYR A 63 -10.70 17.67 5.43
CA TYR A 63 -9.26 17.88 5.62
C TYR A 63 -8.67 19.00 4.74
N MET A 64 -9.44 20.06 4.49
CA MET A 64 -9.02 21.16 3.60
C MET A 64 -8.62 20.68 2.19
N GLY A 65 -9.35 19.72 1.66
CA GLY A 65 -9.10 19.13 0.34
C GLY A 65 -8.02 18.06 0.30
N LYS A 66 -7.41 17.71 1.43
CA LYS A 66 -6.29 16.75 1.49
C LYS A 66 -6.73 15.29 1.71
N GLY A 67 -8.03 14.99 1.74
CA GLY A 67 -8.53 13.62 1.85
C GLY A 67 -7.95 12.70 0.78
N VAL A 68 -7.89 11.40 1.07
CA VAL A 68 -7.36 10.37 0.15
C VAL A 68 -8.35 9.23 -0.07
N GLY A 69 -9.63 9.49 0.16
CA GLY A 69 -10.70 8.50 0.01
C GLY A 69 -10.78 7.92 -1.40
N GLN A 70 -10.58 8.74 -2.45
CA GLN A 70 -10.55 8.26 -3.83
C GLN A 70 -9.38 7.29 -4.07
N ALA A 71 -8.20 7.59 -3.54
CA ALA A 71 -7.04 6.70 -3.67
C ALA A 71 -7.28 5.36 -2.94
N VAL A 72 -7.91 5.40 -1.75
CA VAL A 72 -8.33 4.19 -1.01
C VAL A 72 -9.30 3.36 -1.83
N ASN A 73 -10.36 3.98 -2.38
CA ASN A 73 -11.33 3.29 -3.22
C ASN A 73 -10.67 2.67 -4.47
N HIS A 74 -9.70 3.35 -5.10
CA HIS A 74 -8.98 2.81 -6.25
C HIS A 74 -8.16 1.57 -5.87
N ILE A 75 -7.60 1.52 -4.66
CA ILE A 75 -6.91 0.31 -4.19
C ILE A 75 -7.93 -0.84 -4.06
N GLU A 76 -9.04 -0.62 -3.37
CA GLU A 76 -9.98 -1.68 -3.06
C GLU A 76 -10.79 -2.16 -4.27
N GLU A 77 -11.24 -1.23 -5.13
CA GLU A 77 -12.15 -1.54 -6.24
C GLU A 77 -11.44 -1.89 -7.56
N ARG A 78 -10.19 -1.44 -7.74
CA ARG A 78 -9.46 -1.58 -9.02
C ARG A 78 -8.15 -2.33 -8.87
N ILE A 79 -7.27 -1.93 -7.93
CA ILE A 79 -5.93 -2.51 -7.80
C ILE A 79 -6.03 -3.90 -7.17
N ALA A 80 -6.73 -4.06 -6.06
CA ALA A 80 -6.85 -5.34 -5.36
C ALA A 80 -7.39 -6.46 -6.28
N PRO A 81 -8.50 -6.28 -7.02
CA PRO A 81 -8.97 -7.31 -7.95
C PRO A 81 -7.99 -7.65 -9.08
N ALA A 82 -7.17 -6.70 -9.52
CA ALA A 82 -6.18 -6.91 -10.58
C ALA A 82 -4.94 -7.67 -10.08
N LEU A 83 -4.60 -7.56 -8.80
CA LEU A 83 -3.39 -8.15 -8.22
C LEU A 83 -3.63 -9.46 -7.47
N CYS A 84 -4.86 -9.72 -7.00
CA CYS A 84 -5.20 -11.00 -6.37
C CYS A 84 -4.90 -12.16 -7.34
N GLY A 85 -4.22 -13.18 -6.84
CA GLY A 85 -3.72 -14.31 -7.63
C GLY A 85 -2.31 -14.14 -8.20
N LEU A 86 -1.71 -12.94 -8.13
CA LEU A 86 -0.31 -12.73 -8.50
C LEU A 86 0.62 -13.09 -7.33
N SER A 87 1.84 -13.51 -7.67
CA SER A 87 2.88 -13.73 -6.66
C SER A 87 3.40 -12.39 -6.13
N ALA A 88 3.38 -12.20 -4.82
CA ALA A 88 3.99 -11.03 -4.17
C ALA A 88 5.52 -10.95 -4.33
N LEU A 89 6.18 -12.03 -4.78
CA LEU A 89 7.60 -12.02 -5.09
C LEU A 89 7.92 -11.43 -6.46
N ASP A 90 6.96 -11.41 -7.36
CA ASP A 90 7.13 -10.85 -8.71
C ASP A 90 6.75 -9.37 -8.73
N GLN A 91 7.63 -8.55 -8.14
CA GLN A 91 7.44 -7.10 -8.09
C GLN A 91 7.25 -6.49 -9.47
N ALA A 92 7.94 -7.02 -10.48
CA ALA A 92 7.84 -6.50 -11.84
C ALA A 92 6.44 -6.75 -12.43
N ALA A 93 5.84 -7.91 -12.19
CA ALA A 93 4.48 -8.20 -12.62
C ALA A 93 3.44 -7.34 -11.87
N VAL A 94 3.62 -7.18 -10.56
CA VAL A 94 2.75 -6.32 -9.72
C VAL A 94 2.80 -4.87 -10.19
N ASP A 95 3.99 -4.32 -10.39
CA ASP A 95 4.16 -2.94 -10.85
C ASP A 95 3.60 -2.74 -12.26
N ALA A 96 3.87 -3.69 -13.17
CA ALA A 96 3.36 -3.63 -14.54
C ALA A 96 1.82 -3.65 -14.59
N ALA A 97 1.18 -4.50 -13.80
CA ALA A 97 -0.28 -4.57 -13.71
C ALA A 97 -0.89 -3.25 -13.22
N MET A 98 -0.29 -2.61 -12.21
CA MET A 98 -0.77 -1.31 -11.72
C MET A 98 -0.56 -0.19 -12.74
N LEU A 99 0.57 -0.16 -13.44
CA LEU A 99 0.86 0.84 -14.47
C LEU A 99 -0.07 0.69 -15.68
N GLU A 100 -0.35 -0.53 -16.10
CA GLU A 100 -1.32 -0.81 -17.16
C GLU A 100 -2.74 -0.40 -16.75
N LEU A 101 -3.13 -0.70 -15.52
CA LEU A 101 -4.43 -0.33 -14.97
C LEU A 101 -4.60 1.19 -14.86
N ASP A 102 -3.55 1.92 -14.53
CA ASP A 102 -3.56 3.40 -14.49
C ASP A 102 -3.63 3.99 -15.90
N GLY A 103 -2.79 3.53 -16.81
CA GLY A 103 -2.77 3.92 -18.22
C GLY A 103 -2.40 5.38 -18.49
N SER A 104 -1.96 6.15 -17.50
CA SER A 104 -1.50 7.53 -17.66
C SER A 104 0.00 7.66 -17.42
N ASP A 105 0.63 8.66 -18.03
CA ASP A 105 2.08 8.88 -17.89
C ASP A 105 2.48 9.26 -16.46
N ASN A 106 1.60 9.99 -15.74
CA ASN A 106 1.88 10.55 -14.42
C ASN A 106 1.09 9.89 -13.28
N LYS A 107 0.46 8.73 -13.52
CA LYS A 107 -0.32 7.98 -12.53
C LYS A 107 -1.53 8.75 -11.97
N SER A 108 -2.14 9.61 -12.79
CA SER A 108 -3.25 10.48 -12.36
C SER A 108 -4.60 9.75 -12.27
N ASN A 109 -4.76 8.58 -12.90
CA ASN A 109 -6.02 7.84 -12.92
C ASN A 109 -6.25 7.02 -11.64
N LEU A 110 -5.21 6.43 -11.08
CA LEU A 110 -5.27 5.70 -9.80
C LEU A 110 -4.77 6.55 -8.64
N GLY A 111 -3.81 7.39 -8.90
CA GLY A 111 -3.05 8.15 -7.92
C GLY A 111 -1.72 7.49 -7.58
N ALA A 112 -0.64 8.27 -7.59
CA ALA A 112 0.69 7.79 -7.23
C ALA A 112 0.73 7.25 -5.79
N ASN A 113 -0.03 7.85 -4.88
CA ASN A 113 -0.17 7.39 -3.49
C ASN A 113 -0.84 6.01 -3.39
N ALA A 114 -1.85 5.72 -4.20
CA ALA A 114 -2.47 4.39 -4.25
C ALA A 114 -1.48 3.34 -4.79
N ILE A 115 -0.83 3.61 -5.91
CA ILE A 115 0.15 2.71 -6.53
C ILE A 115 1.33 2.47 -5.58
N LEU A 116 1.88 3.53 -4.98
CA LEU A 116 3.04 3.42 -4.09
C LEU A 116 2.72 2.64 -2.81
N ALA A 117 1.52 2.79 -2.24
CA ALA A 117 1.10 2.04 -1.06
C ALA A 117 1.21 0.53 -1.31
N VAL A 118 0.69 0.07 -2.44
CA VAL A 118 0.68 -1.34 -2.81
C VAL A 118 2.09 -1.83 -3.21
N ALA A 119 2.83 -1.07 -4.02
CA ALA A 119 4.20 -1.42 -4.40
C ALA A 119 5.14 -1.57 -3.19
N MET A 120 5.02 -0.68 -2.20
CA MET A 120 5.85 -0.74 -0.98
C MET A 120 5.55 -1.98 -0.14
N LEU A 121 4.29 -2.38 -0.01
CA LEU A 121 3.94 -3.53 0.81
C LEU A 121 4.36 -4.86 0.17
N THR A 122 4.21 -5.00 -1.14
CA THR A 122 4.66 -6.19 -1.87
C THR A 122 6.17 -6.33 -1.85
N ALA A 123 6.92 -5.24 -2.06
CA ALA A 123 8.37 -5.23 -1.93
C ALA A 123 8.84 -5.62 -0.53
N ARG A 124 8.16 -5.18 0.54
CA ARG A 124 8.50 -5.58 1.92
C ARG A 124 8.31 -7.06 2.15
N ILE A 125 7.25 -7.66 1.62
CA ILE A 125 7.01 -9.10 1.73
C ILE A 125 8.07 -9.88 0.97
N ALA A 126 8.42 -9.45 -0.23
CA ALA A 126 9.46 -10.10 -1.03
C ALA A 126 10.84 -10.09 -0.34
N LEU A 127 11.11 -9.09 0.50
CA LEU A 127 12.36 -8.97 1.26
C LEU A 127 12.32 -9.72 2.61
N ALA A 128 11.15 -9.91 3.19
CA ALA A 128 10.99 -10.49 4.53
C ALA A 128 11.61 -11.88 4.70
N PRO A 129 11.49 -12.84 3.75
CA PRO A 129 12.12 -14.14 3.86
C PRO A 129 13.66 -14.09 3.86
N ARG A 130 14.23 -13.00 3.32
CA ARG A 130 15.70 -12.83 3.23
C ARG A 130 16.30 -12.16 4.47
N LEU A 131 15.48 -11.54 5.30
CA LEU A 131 15.94 -10.70 6.41
C LEU A 131 15.41 -11.16 7.79
N ASP A 132 14.74 -12.33 7.90
CA ASP A 132 14.05 -12.78 9.13
C ASP A 132 13.11 -11.73 9.75
N LEU A 133 12.65 -10.76 8.96
CA LEU A 133 11.81 -9.65 9.40
C LEU A 133 10.37 -10.07 9.74
N LEU A 134 9.98 -11.30 9.43
CA LEU A 134 8.68 -11.88 9.83
C LEU A 134 8.61 -12.18 11.33
N SER A 135 9.73 -12.14 12.05
CA SER A 135 9.79 -12.34 13.50
C SER A 135 9.66 -11.05 14.33
N LEU A 136 9.50 -9.90 13.69
CA LEU A 136 9.22 -8.66 14.43
C LEU A 136 7.78 -8.73 14.99
N PRO A 137 7.59 -8.60 16.32
CA PRO A 137 6.27 -8.65 16.92
C PRO A 137 5.39 -7.57 16.29
N SER A 138 4.16 -7.94 15.92
CA SER A 138 3.16 -6.99 15.48
C SER A 138 3.01 -5.90 16.56
N SER A 139 2.90 -4.65 16.15
CA SER A 139 2.82 -3.48 17.04
C SER A 139 1.67 -3.53 18.09
N SER A 140 0.85 -4.57 18.08
CA SER A 140 -0.17 -4.82 19.09
C SER A 140 0.37 -5.26 20.46
N SER A 141 1.65 -5.66 20.56
CA SER A 141 2.25 -6.08 21.84
C SER A 141 2.92 -4.93 22.64
N ILE A 142 3.03 -3.73 22.06
CA ILE A 142 3.68 -2.58 22.74
C ILE A 142 2.71 -1.82 23.67
N ALA A 143 1.40 -2.02 23.52
CA ALA A 143 0.40 -1.32 24.34
C ALA A 143 0.15 -1.94 25.74
N ALA A 144 0.72 -3.08 26.07
CA ALA A 144 0.44 -3.80 27.33
C ALA A 144 1.47 -3.61 28.45
N SER A 145 2.53 -2.82 28.25
CA SER A 145 3.64 -2.69 29.23
C SER A 145 3.72 -1.35 29.95
N THR A 146 2.66 -0.50 29.94
CA THR A 146 2.70 0.79 30.64
C THR A 146 1.58 0.93 31.69
N ALA A 147 1.20 -0.18 32.33
CA ALA A 147 0.30 -0.17 33.49
C ALA A 147 0.79 -1.17 34.55
N ALA A 148 1.82 -0.80 35.25
CA ALA A 148 2.18 -1.33 36.57
C ALA A 148 3.01 -0.30 37.30
#